data_6891214cc19e34920d605017ecabec28
#
_entry.id   6891214cc19e34920d605017ecabec28
#
_cell.length_a   1.000
_cell.length_b   1.000
_cell.length_c   1.000
_cell.angle_alpha   90.00
_cell.angle_beta   90.00
_cell.angle_gamma   90.00
#
_symmetry.space_group_name_H-M   'P 1'
#
loop_
_entity.id
_entity.type
_entity.pdbx_description
1 polymer ?
#
loop_
_entity_poly.entity_id
_entity_poly.type
_entity_poly.pdbx_seq_one_letter_code
_entity_poly.pdbx_strand_id
1 'polypeptide(L)'
;KRVRARRCRKVRGLDFCGYCAAKKEKFFGWRLHLICTPQGRPVSYTLLAGRYQDLAPIHELTFVLPPGVTVYGDKGYVSADDAASILADTGVRLIAARRTNMEPNEWHDEMNLKRYRKTIETVNSQMEKMGLQRLHARTNEGFEIKVHASLFALSLANL
;
A
#
# COMPACT_ATOMS: atom_id res chain seq x y z
N LYS A 1 -1.72 -2.71 3.10
CA LYS A 1 -2.16 -3.00 4.48
C LYS A 1 -3.64 -3.31 4.55
N ARG A 2 -4.05 -4.33 5.31
CA ARG A 2 -5.46 -4.68 5.52
C ARG A 2 -6.04 -3.86 6.65
N VAL A 3 -7.22 -3.31 6.42
CA VAL A 3 -7.99 -2.60 7.41
C VAL A 3 -9.33 -3.29 7.57
N ARG A 4 -9.58 -3.87 8.73
CA ARG A 4 -10.73 -4.73 8.98
C ARG A 4 -11.93 -3.94 9.47
N ALA A 5 -13.09 -4.17 8.86
CA ALA A 5 -14.35 -3.52 9.18
C ALA A 5 -15.29 -4.40 10.03
N ARG A 6 -14.76 -5.28 10.86
CA ARG A 6 -15.51 -6.35 11.56
C ARG A 6 -16.77 -5.89 12.34
N ARG A 7 -16.88 -4.60 12.66
CA ARG A 7 -18.00 -4.04 13.43
C ARG A 7 -18.72 -2.89 12.72
N CYS A 8 -18.37 -2.62 11.46
CA CYS A 8 -19.05 -1.57 10.71
C CYS A 8 -20.35 -2.13 10.12
N ARG A 9 -21.49 -1.75 10.67
CA ARG A 9 -22.82 -2.24 10.24
C ARG A 9 -23.21 -1.75 8.84
N LYS A 10 -22.59 -0.68 8.33
CA LYS A 10 -22.91 -0.05 7.06
C LYS A 10 -22.00 -0.47 5.91
N VAL A 11 -20.86 -1.08 6.18
CA VAL A 11 -20.03 -1.65 5.13
C VAL A 11 -20.69 -2.91 4.63
N ARG A 12 -21.31 -2.83 3.47
CA ARG A 12 -21.98 -3.95 2.82
C ARG A 12 -21.45 -4.10 1.40
N GLY A 13 -21.43 -5.33 0.91
CA GLY A 13 -21.08 -5.65 -0.46
C GLY A 13 -19.92 -6.64 -0.56
N LEU A 14 -19.91 -7.40 -1.63
CA LEU A 14 -18.90 -8.44 -1.90
C LEU A 14 -17.52 -7.84 -2.20
N ASP A 15 -17.45 -6.58 -2.62
CA ASP A 15 -16.19 -5.90 -2.95
C ASP A 15 -15.28 -5.71 -1.73
N PHE A 16 -15.86 -5.66 -0.53
CA PHE A 16 -15.09 -5.58 0.70
C PHE A 16 -14.54 -6.93 1.17
N CYS A 17 -14.93 -8.03 0.53
CA CYS A 17 -14.40 -9.36 0.82
C CYS A 17 -13.06 -9.55 0.11
N GLY A 18 -11.99 -9.63 0.86
CA GLY A 18 -10.64 -9.84 0.36
C GLY A 18 -10.00 -11.13 0.88
N TYR A 19 -8.93 -11.55 0.23
CA TYR A 19 -8.11 -12.68 0.63
C TYR A 19 -6.65 -12.25 0.81
N CYS A 20 -6.03 -12.67 1.89
CA CYS A 20 -4.61 -12.48 2.15
C CYS A 20 -3.87 -13.79 1.95
N ALA A 21 -3.15 -13.92 0.84
CA ALA A 21 -2.40 -15.13 0.51
C ALA A 21 -1.31 -15.45 1.54
N ALA A 22 -0.58 -14.45 2.04
CA ALA A 22 0.49 -14.63 3.02
C ALA A 22 0.01 -15.21 4.36
N LYS A 23 -1.23 -14.91 4.76
CA LYS A 23 -1.83 -15.44 6.01
C LYS A 23 -2.92 -16.48 5.75
N LYS A 24 -3.15 -16.85 4.48
CA LYS A 24 -4.19 -17.80 4.05
C LYS A 24 -5.57 -17.52 4.68
N GLU A 25 -5.92 -16.23 4.84
CA GLU A 25 -7.17 -15.85 5.50
C GLU A 25 -8.02 -14.89 4.65
N LYS A 26 -9.33 -15.06 4.75
CA LYS A 26 -10.31 -14.10 4.24
C LYS A 26 -10.49 -12.96 5.24
N PHE A 27 -10.70 -11.74 4.73
CA PHE A 27 -11.02 -10.59 5.57
C PHE A 27 -12.13 -9.76 4.92
N PHE A 28 -12.79 -8.96 5.73
CA PHE A 28 -13.77 -7.99 5.27
C PHE A 28 -13.28 -6.59 5.63
N GLY A 29 -13.19 -5.70 4.64
CA GLY A 29 -12.69 -4.34 4.83
C GLY A 29 -11.97 -3.78 3.63
N TRP A 30 -11.00 -2.93 3.87
CA TRP A 30 -10.22 -2.21 2.87
C TRP A 30 -8.77 -2.70 2.80
N ARG A 31 -8.13 -2.34 1.69
CA ARG A 31 -6.68 -2.36 1.52
C ARG A 31 -6.18 -0.92 1.46
N LEU A 32 -5.28 -0.58 2.34
CA LEU A 32 -4.52 0.65 2.25
C LEU A 32 -3.26 0.39 1.43
N HIS A 33 -3.12 1.10 0.33
CA HIS A 33 -1.92 1.20 -0.48
C HIS A 33 -1.23 2.51 -0.14
N LEU A 34 0.07 2.47 0.10
CA LEU A 34 0.82 3.59 0.64
C LEU A 34 2.21 3.63 0.04
N ILE A 35 2.60 4.79 -0.49
CA ILE A 35 3.98 5.11 -0.86
C ILE A 35 4.56 6.01 0.23
N CYS A 36 5.74 5.67 0.69
CA CYS A 36 6.48 6.44 1.69
C CYS A 36 7.86 6.84 1.16
N THR A 37 8.41 7.93 1.70
CA THR A 37 9.83 8.24 1.53
C THR A 37 10.71 7.17 2.20
N PRO A 38 12.04 7.16 1.92
CA PRO A 38 12.99 6.30 2.62
C PRO A 38 12.99 6.47 4.14
N GLN A 39 12.56 7.61 4.65
CA GLN A 39 12.43 7.92 6.08
C GLN A 39 11.08 7.50 6.67
N GLY A 40 10.16 6.96 5.85
CA GLY A 40 8.85 6.49 6.30
C GLY A 40 7.74 7.54 6.31
N ARG A 41 7.94 8.70 5.67
CA ARG A 41 6.88 9.70 5.53
C ARG A 41 5.90 9.29 4.43
N PRO A 42 4.59 9.26 4.68
CA PRO A 42 3.58 9.07 3.64
C PRO A 42 3.66 10.16 2.56
N VAL A 43 3.65 9.75 1.29
CA VAL A 43 3.67 10.65 0.13
C VAL A 43 2.39 10.52 -0.68
N SER A 44 1.99 9.29 -0.99
CA SER A 44 0.78 8.99 -1.74
C SER A 44 0.10 7.78 -1.15
N TYR A 45 -1.22 7.79 -1.11
CA TYR A 45 -1.97 6.63 -0.63
C TYR A 45 -3.36 6.56 -1.26
N THR A 46 -3.89 5.35 -1.33
CA THR A 46 -5.29 5.11 -1.67
C THR A 46 -5.89 3.99 -0.84
N LEU A 47 -7.19 4.04 -0.64
CA LEU A 47 -7.95 3.08 0.15
C LEU A 47 -8.94 2.37 -0.77
N LEU A 48 -8.70 1.11 -1.07
CA LEU A 48 -9.56 0.30 -1.93
C LEU A 48 -10.30 -0.78 -1.15
N ALA A 49 -11.47 -1.18 -1.65
CA ALA A 49 -12.19 -2.32 -1.11
C ALA A 49 -11.33 -3.61 -1.18
N GLY A 50 -11.50 -4.50 -0.21
CA GLY A 50 -10.61 -5.65 0.01
C GLY A 50 -10.47 -6.62 -1.15
N ARG A 51 -11.42 -6.63 -2.08
CA ARG A 51 -11.42 -7.47 -3.29
C ARG A 51 -10.36 -7.07 -4.31
N TYR A 52 -10.08 -5.78 -4.42
CA TYR A 52 -9.15 -5.29 -5.44
C TYR A 52 -7.72 -5.80 -5.20
N GLN A 53 -7.02 -6.07 -6.30
CA GLN A 53 -5.63 -6.52 -6.28
C GLN A 53 -4.69 -5.35 -5.94
N ASP A 54 -3.47 -5.69 -5.48
CA ASP A 54 -2.50 -4.69 -5.07
C ASP A 54 -2.04 -3.80 -6.25
N LEU A 55 -2.08 -4.30 -7.48
CA LEU A 55 -1.69 -3.57 -8.68
C LEU A 55 -2.73 -2.50 -9.11
N ALA A 56 -4.01 -2.69 -8.76
CA ALA A 56 -5.09 -1.82 -9.24
C ALA A 56 -4.87 -0.30 -9.06
N PRO A 57 -4.31 0.19 -7.92
CA PRO A 57 -4.14 1.63 -7.71
C PRO A 57 -2.76 2.16 -8.14
N ILE A 58 -1.92 1.36 -8.79
CA ILE A 58 -0.50 1.73 -8.95
C ILE A 58 -0.30 2.98 -9.82
N HIS A 59 -1.09 3.15 -10.87
CA HIS A 59 -1.04 4.33 -11.73
C HIS A 59 -1.45 5.60 -10.97
N GLU A 60 -2.55 5.55 -10.20
CA GLU A 60 -3.01 6.66 -9.36
C GLU A 60 -1.96 7.04 -8.32
N LEU A 61 -1.39 6.05 -7.65
CA LEU A 61 -0.37 6.27 -6.61
C LEU A 61 0.91 6.91 -7.15
N THR A 62 1.32 6.56 -8.37
CA THR A 62 2.57 7.05 -8.97
C THR A 62 2.39 8.37 -9.70
N PHE A 63 1.19 8.70 -10.14
CA PHE A 63 0.89 9.91 -10.91
C PHE A 63 1.27 11.22 -10.20
N VAL A 64 1.17 11.24 -8.87
CA VAL A 64 1.50 12.43 -8.05
C VAL A 64 2.98 12.57 -7.71
N LEU A 65 3.81 11.64 -8.14
CA LEU A 65 5.24 11.65 -7.85
C LEU A 65 6.01 12.44 -8.91
N PRO A 66 7.11 13.11 -8.52
CA PRO A 66 7.93 13.81 -9.51
C PRO A 66 8.66 12.82 -10.43
N PRO A 67 8.91 13.22 -11.72
CA PRO A 67 9.70 12.41 -12.64
C PRO A 67 11.11 12.09 -12.09
N GLY A 68 11.68 10.95 -12.50
CA GLY A 68 13.01 10.50 -12.07
C GLY A 68 13.04 9.77 -10.74
N VAL A 69 11.91 9.69 -10.04
CA VAL A 69 11.81 8.92 -8.78
C VAL A 69 11.71 7.43 -9.08
N THR A 70 12.36 6.61 -8.24
CA THR A 70 12.18 5.16 -8.25
C THR A 70 11.31 4.72 -7.07
N VAL A 71 10.25 3.98 -7.38
CA VAL A 71 9.34 3.38 -6.40
C VAL A 71 9.66 1.90 -6.27
N TYR A 72 9.92 1.45 -5.05
CA TYR A 72 10.18 0.05 -4.73
C TYR A 72 8.94 -0.58 -4.13
N GLY A 73 8.47 -1.69 -4.72
CA GLY A 73 7.21 -2.35 -4.35
C GLY A 73 7.39 -3.81 -3.93
N ASP A 74 6.35 -4.34 -3.29
CA ASP A 74 6.20 -5.76 -2.95
C ASP A 74 5.92 -6.59 -4.24
N LYS A 75 5.98 -7.91 -4.13
CA LYS A 75 5.67 -8.90 -5.19
C LYS A 75 4.26 -8.75 -5.79
N GLY A 76 3.35 -8.10 -5.07
CA GLY A 76 2.00 -7.78 -5.56
C GLY A 76 1.97 -6.72 -6.67
N TYR A 77 3.05 -5.96 -6.83
CA TYR A 77 3.17 -4.89 -7.84
C TYR A 77 4.00 -5.32 -9.06
N VAL A 78 4.25 -6.60 -9.23
CA VAL A 78 4.99 -7.14 -10.39
C VAL A 78 4.10 -7.09 -11.64
N SER A 79 4.41 -6.19 -12.55
CA SER A 79 3.84 -6.08 -13.89
C SER A 79 4.83 -5.33 -14.77
N ALA A 80 5.27 -5.93 -15.86
CA ALA A 80 6.16 -5.28 -16.81
C ALA A 80 5.44 -4.19 -17.61
N ASP A 81 4.20 -4.46 -17.99
CA ASP A 81 3.37 -3.53 -18.77
C ASP A 81 3.03 -2.27 -17.98
N ASP A 82 2.60 -2.43 -16.70
CA ASP A 82 2.33 -1.27 -15.85
C ASP A 82 3.60 -0.49 -15.55
N ALA A 83 4.73 -1.15 -15.28
CA ALA A 83 6.00 -0.47 -15.05
C ALA A 83 6.47 0.35 -16.27
N ALA A 84 6.31 -0.20 -17.47
CA ALA A 84 6.63 0.50 -18.72
C ALA A 84 5.70 1.68 -18.97
N SER A 85 4.39 1.51 -18.78
CA SER A 85 3.39 2.58 -18.93
C SER A 85 3.62 3.70 -17.91
N ILE A 86 3.83 3.39 -16.64
CA ILE A 86 4.11 4.38 -15.59
C ILE A 86 5.38 5.18 -15.94
N LEU A 87 6.43 4.51 -16.39
CA LEU A 87 7.67 5.19 -16.79
C LEU A 87 7.43 6.15 -17.97
N ALA A 88 6.67 5.71 -18.98
CA ALA A 88 6.37 6.53 -20.15
C ALA A 88 5.49 7.74 -19.79
N ASP A 89 4.47 7.54 -18.95
CA ASP A 89 3.46 8.56 -18.65
C ASP A 89 3.94 9.58 -17.60
N THR A 90 4.74 9.13 -16.62
CA THR A 90 5.09 9.95 -15.44
C THR A 90 6.59 10.15 -15.25
N GLY A 91 7.45 9.39 -15.95
CA GLY A 91 8.88 9.36 -15.70
C GLY A 91 9.27 8.68 -14.37
N VAL A 92 8.33 8.02 -13.70
CA VAL A 92 8.57 7.25 -12.45
C VAL A 92 8.96 5.82 -12.78
N ARG A 93 10.02 5.33 -12.17
CA ARG A 93 10.48 3.96 -12.33
C ARG A 93 9.91 3.06 -11.25
N LEU A 94 9.11 2.05 -11.62
CA LEU A 94 8.55 1.07 -10.69
C LEU A 94 9.39 -0.21 -10.67
N ILE A 95 9.93 -0.56 -9.52
CA ILE A 95 10.71 -1.78 -9.27
C ILE A 95 10.00 -2.62 -8.20
N ALA A 96 9.48 -3.77 -8.60
CA ALA A 96 8.82 -4.70 -7.68
C ALA A 96 9.71 -5.89 -7.34
N ALA A 97 9.59 -6.38 -6.11
CA ALA A 97 10.28 -7.59 -5.68
C ALA A 97 9.87 -8.79 -6.53
N ARG A 98 10.82 -9.49 -7.12
CA ARG A 98 10.57 -10.63 -8.01
C ARG A 98 10.11 -11.87 -7.25
N ARG A 99 9.35 -12.71 -7.93
CA ARG A 99 9.00 -14.06 -7.43
C ARG A 99 10.18 -15.00 -7.69
N THR A 100 10.24 -16.11 -6.97
CA THR A 100 11.32 -17.10 -7.06
C THR A 100 11.48 -17.74 -8.44
N ASN A 101 10.44 -17.72 -9.25
CA ASN A 101 10.41 -18.24 -10.62
C ASN A 101 10.66 -17.17 -11.70
N MET A 102 11.11 -15.99 -11.31
CA MET A 102 11.41 -14.87 -12.22
C MET A 102 12.90 -14.52 -12.12
N GLU A 103 13.43 -13.96 -13.21
CA GLU A 103 14.77 -13.37 -13.19
C GLU A 103 14.86 -12.30 -12.09
N PRO A 104 15.94 -12.30 -11.28
CA PRO A 104 16.14 -11.32 -10.24
C PRO A 104 16.28 -9.90 -10.83
N ASN A 105 15.99 -8.90 -10.03
CA ASN A 105 16.33 -7.53 -10.39
C ASN A 105 17.86 -7.34 -10.35
N GLU A 106 18.33 -6.22 -10.88
CA GLU A 106 19.74 -5.84 -10.74
C GLU A 106 20.15 -5.80 -9.25
N TRP A 107 21.41 -6.09 -8.96
CA TRP A 107 21.93 -6.17 -7.58
C TRP A 107 21.60 -4.93 -6.72
N HIS A 108 21.77 -3.76 -7.29
CA HIS A 108 21.47 -2.47 -6.64
C HIS A 108 19.98 -2.36 -6.27
N ASP A 109 19.06 -2.75 -7.15
CA ASP A 109 17.62 -2.71 -6.90
C ASP A 109 17.22 -3.74 -5.83
N GLU A 110 17.83 -4.92 -5.84
CA GLU A 110 17.61 -5.93 -4.79
C GLU A 110 18.06 -5.44 -3.40
N MET A 111 19.17 -4.71 -3.32
CA MET A 111 19.63 -4.10 -2.07
C MET A 111 18.66 -3.03 -1.57
N ASN A 112 18.16 -2.18 -2.47
CA ASN A 112 17.17 -1.17 -2.14
C ASN A 112 15.84 -1.77 -1.72
N LEU A 113 15.35 -2.79 -2.40
CA LEU A 113 14.15 -3.54 -2.02
C LEU A 113 14.26 -4.09 -0.60
N LYS A 114 15.38 -4.71 -0.23
CA LYS A 114 15.63 -5.22 1.13
C LYS A 114 15.65 -4.08 2.17
N ARG A 115 16.30 -2.96 1.84
CA ARG A 115 16.40 -1.80 2.72
C ARG A 115 15.03 -1.16 2.98
N TYR A 116 14.29 -0.84 1.93
CA TYR A 116 13.02 -0.12 2.04
C TYR A 116 11.86 -1.00 2.51
N ARG A 117 11.98 -2.32 2.36
CA ARG A 117 11.05 -3.24 2.99
C ARG A 117 10.99 -3.04 4.50
N LYS A 118 12.12 -2.84 5.17
CA LYS A 118 12.16 -2.57 6.62
C LYS A 118 11.45 -1.26 6.97
N THR A 119 11.64 -0.23 6.14
CA THR A 119 10.94 1.06 6.32
C THR A 119 9.43 0.88 6.26
N ILE A 120 8.89 0.24 5.22
CA ILE A 120 7.44 0.07 5.09
C ILE A 120 6.86 -0.87 6.17
N GLU A 121 7.61 -1.86 6.64
CA GLU A 121 7.22 -2.71 7.76
C GLU A 121 7.13 -1.89 9.07
N THR A 122 8.07 -0.96 9.31
CA THR A 122 8.03 -0.02 10.45
C THR A 122 6.82 0.90 10.36
N VAL A 123 6.58 1.52 9.21
CA VAL A 123 5.41 2.37 8.97
C VAL A 123 4.11 1.61 9.22
N ASN A 124 4.01 0.39 8.70
CA ASN A 124 2.86 -0.48 8.92
C ASN A 124 2.65 -0.81 10.40
N SER A 125 3.73 -1.03 11.16
CA SER A 125 3.67 -1.29 12.60
C SER A 125 3.21 -0.05 13.38
N GLN A 126 3.70 1.15 13.02
CA GLN A 126 3.24 2.40 13.61
C GLN A 126 1.74 2.62 13.40
N MET A 127 1.25 2.40 12.18
CA MET A 127 -0.18 2.50 11.87
C MET A 127 -1.03 1.45 12.62
N GLU A 128 -0.49 0.25 12.84
CA GLU A 128 -1.16 -0.76 13.68
C GLU A 128 -1.30 -0.30 15.12
N LYS A 129 -0.26 0.29 15.70
CA LYS A 129 -0.29 0.88 17.04
C LYS A 129 -1.30 2.02 17.15
N MET A 130 -1.50 2.78 16.08
CA MET A 130 -2.56 3.81 15.98
C MET A 130 -3.97 3.20 15.82
N GLY A 131 -4.11 1.88 15.85
CA GLY A 131 -5.40 1.19 15.83
C GLY A 131 -5.95 0.88 14.45
N LEU A 132 -5.17 1.02 13.36
CA LEU A 132 -5.64 0.86 11.99
C LEU A 132 -6.27 -0.51 11.70
N GLN A 133 -5.86 -1.57 12.40
CA GLN A 133 -6.45 -2.91 12.24
C GLN A 133 -7.80 -3.08 12.96
N ARG A 134 -8.13 -2.22 13.91
CA ARG A 134 -9.32 -2.32 14.75
C ARG A 134 -10.01 -0.96 14.89
N LEU A 135 -10.16 -0.26 13.78
CA LEU A 135 -10.87 1.00 13.77
C LEU A 135 -12.33 0.78 14.18
N HIS A 136 -12.72 1.39 15.28
CA HIS A 136 -14.10 1.37 15.78
C HIS A 136 -14.92 2.46 15.09
N ALA A 137 -15.09 2.34 13.76
CA ALA A 137 -15.96 3.21 13.00
C ALA A 137 -17.35 2.59 12.83
N ARG A 138 -18.39 3.42 12.82
CA ARG A 138 -19.77 2.99 12.62
C ARG A 138 -20.25 3.17 11.19
N THR A 139 -19.60 4.04 10.42
CA THR A 139 -19.90 4.36 9.01
C THR A 139 -18.66 4.25 8.15
N ASN A 140 -18.81 4.18 6.83
CA ASN A 140 -17.69 4.19 5.88
C ASN A 140 -16.91 5.49 5.99
N GLU A 141 -17.60 6.63 5.99
CA GLU A 141 -16.99 7.96 6.10
C GLU A 141 -16.20 8.10 7.40
N GLY A 142 -16.77 7.64 8.53
CA GLY A 142 -16.06 7.62 9.81
C GLY A 142 -14.85 6.70 9.84
N PHE A 143 -14.87 5.63 9.03
CA PHE A 143 -13.73 4.75 8.84
C PHE A 143 -12.63 5.45 8.03
N GLU A 144 -12.98 6.03 6.89
CA GLU A 144 -12.06 6.76 6.01
C GLU A 144 -11.42 7.93 6.75
N ILE A 145 -12.20 8.76 7.46
CA ILE A 145 -11.68 9.86 8.29
C ILE A 145 -10.63 9.37 9.28
N LYS A 146 -10.85 8.23 9.94
CA LYS A 146 -9.87 7.69 10.89
C LYS A 146 -8.59 7.21 10.21
N VAL A 147 -8.68 6.63 9.01
CA VAL A 147 -7.50 6.26 8.22
C VAL A 147 -6.71 7.52 7.85
N HIS A 148 -7.39 8.55 7.32
CA HIS A 148 -6.77 9.83 6.97
C HIS A 148 -6.10 10.49 8.19
N ALA A 149 -6.79 10.53 9.33
CA ALA A 149 -6.25 11.09 10.57
C ALA A 149 -5.00 10.32 11.05
N SER A 150 -4.98 8.99 10.92
CA SER A 150 -3.82 8.18 11.28
C SER A 150 -2.63 8.45 10.36
N LEU A 151 -2.86 8.59 9.06
CA LEU A 151 -1.82 8.93 8.08
C LEU A 151 -1.27 10.33 8.33
N PHE A 152 -2.13 11.29 8.61
CA PHE A 152 -1.73 12.66 8.94
C PHE A 152 -0.88 12.70 10.21
N ALA A 153 -1.32 12.02 11.28
CA ALA A 153 -0.56 11.91 12.52
C ALA A 153 0.81 11.25 12.31
N LEU A 154 0.87 10.20 11.47
CA LEU A 154 2.13 9.56 11.11
C LEU A 154 3.06 10.50 10.34
N SER A 155 2.51 11.32 9.43
CA SER A 155 3.30 12.32 8.69
C SER A 155 3.91 13.36 9.62
N LEU A 156 3.17 13.81 10.63
CA LEU A 156 3.67 14.75 11.63
C LEU A 156 4.72 14.12 12.56
N ALA A 157 4.55 12.84 12.93
CA ALA A 157 5.48 12.13 13.80
C ALA A 157 6.83 11.84 13.14
N ASN A 158 6.88 11.84 11.80
CA ASN A 158 8.09 11.56 11.01
C ASN A 158 8.66 12.86 10.36
N LEU A 159 8.27 14.03 10.82
CA LEU A 159 8.88 15.31 10.46
C LEU A 159 10.23 15.47 11.16
#